data_a073fa6487a2a353c14e397430add320
#
_entry.id   a073fa6487a2a353c14e397430add320
#
_cell.length_a   1.000
_cell.length_b   1.000
_cell.length_c   1.000
_cell.angle_alpha   90.00
_cell.angle_beta   90.00
_cell.angle_gamma   90.00
#
_symmetry.space_group_name_H-M   'P 1'
#
loop_
_entity.id
_entity.type
_entity.pdbx_description
1 polymer ?
#
loop_
_entity_poly.entity_id
_entity_poly.type
_entity_poly.pdbx_seq_one_letter_code
_entity_poly.pdbx_strand_id
1 'polypeptide(L)'
;MLVSLNVLAAQEPPLPDTFAEHKIVMQISDPNPFKQTLVLNVAGNLVKYYGSTNMDLEIVAFGPGVRLMLEGNVNTPRIKALMATGVRFSACENTLTNFAKILGKKPKLIEGIDIVPAGAARIIQLNEAGYKTLKP
;
A
#
# COMPACT_ATOMS: atom_id res chain seq x y z
N MET A 1 -2.75 27.04 -30.88
CA MET A 1 -1.89 26.74 -29.73
C MET A 1 -2.65 25.80 -28.84
N LEU A 2 -2.31 24.49 -28.91
CA LEU A 2 -2.93 23.47 -28.06
C LEU A 2 -2.23 23.50 -26.72
N VAL A 3 -2.89 23.98 -25.68
CA VAL A 3 -2.42 23.82 -24.30
C VAL A 3 -2.73 22.39 -23.89
N SER A 4 -1.71 21.53 -23.90
CA SER A 4 -1.80 20.21 -23.29
C SER A 4 -1.99 20.41 -21.79
N LEU A 5 -3.19 20.22 -21.29
CA LEU A 5 -3.43 19.98 -19.89
C LEU A 5 -2.79 18.65 -19.53
N ASN A 6 -1.54 18.68 -19.07
CA ASN A 6 -0.93 17.53 -18.42
C ASN A 6 -1.70 17.29 -17.13
N VAL A 7 -2.67 16.39 -17.19
CA VAL A 7 -3.22 15.78 -15.98
C VAL A 7 -2.08 14.98 -15.37
N LEU A 8 -1.53 15.47 -14.24
CA LEU A 8 -0.50 14.75 -13.49
C LEU A 8 -1.14 13.47 -12.96
N ALA A 9 -0.98 12.37 -13.69
CA ALA A 9 -1.25 11.04 -13.17
C ALA A 9 -0.25 10.74 -12.06
N ALA A 10 -0.67 9.95 -11.05
CA ALA A 10 0.24 9.46 -10.04
C ALA A 10 1.42 8.76 -10.72
N GLN A 11 2.63 9.14 -10.32
CA GLN A 11 3.85 8.49 -10.78
C GLN A 11 4.12 7.26 -9.93
N GLU A 12 4.70 6.24 -10.54
CA GLU A 12 5.16 5.06 -9.82
C GLU A 12 6.25 5.46 -8.83
N PRO A 13 6.11 5.19 -7.52
CA PRO A 13 7.22 5.37 -6.59
C PRO A 13 8.40 4.50 -7.03
N PRO A 14 9.65 4.97 -6.86
CA PRO A 14 10.80 4.15 -7.22
C PRO A 14 10.77 2.83 -6.45
N LEU A 15 11.29 1.77 -7.09
CA LEU A 15 11.51 0.50 -6.40
C LEU A 15 12.57 0.71 -5.31
N PRO A 16 12.37 0.16 -4.11
CA PRO A 16 13.30 0.35 -3.02
C PRO A 16 14.67 -0.26 -3.35
N ASP A 17 15.72 0.49 -3.05
CA ASP A 17 17.08 -0.01 -3.01
C ASP A 17 17.34 -0.49 -1.58
N THR A 18 17.26 -1.80 -1.39
CA THR A 18 17.34 -2.41 -0.07
C THR A 18 18.32 -3.57 -0.04
N PHE A 19 19.07 -3.68 1.05
CA PHE A 19 19.94 -4.82 1.36
C PHE A 19 19.26 -5.88 2.23
N ALA A 20 17.97 -5.74 2.50
CA ALA A 20 17.21 -6.70 3.30
C ALA A 20 17.23 -8.09 2.65
N GLU A 21 17.43 -9.12 3.46
CA GLU A 21 17.40 -10.51 3.00
C GLU A 21 16.00 -10.96 2.58
N HIS A 22 14.98 -10.45 3.26
CA HIS A 22 13.59 -10.83 3.06
C HIS A 22 12.81 -9.67 2.45
N LYS A 23 12.37 -9.86 1.21
CA LYS A 23 11.58 -8.88 0.46
C LYS A 23 10.18 -9.42 0.27
N ILE A 24 9.19 -8.73 0.82
CA ILE A 24 7.81 -9.20 0.86
C ILE A 24 6.88 -8.09 0.41
N VAL A 25 5.94 -8.43 -0.47
CA VAL A 25 4.79 -7.59 -0.79
C VAL A 25 3.52 -8.30 -0.30
N MET A 26 2.71 -7.60 0.45
CA MET A 26 1.40 -8.09 0.87
C MET A 26 0.30 -7.39 0.09
N GLN A 27 -0.69 -8.16 -0.34
CA GLN A 27 -1.88 -7.64 -0.99
C GLN A 27 -3.03 -7.53 0.00
N ILE A 28 -3.74 -6.42 -0.05
CA ILE A 28 -5.06 -6.29 0.57
C ILE A 28 -6.06 -5.72 -0.44
N SER A 29 -7.04 -6.54 -0.83
CA SER A 29 -8.11 -6.16 -1.76
C SER A 29 -9.51 -6.48 -1.22
N ASP A 30 -9.59 -6.95 0.01
CA ASP A 30 -10.83 -7.46 0.62
C ASP A 30 -11.54 -6.36 1.42
N PRO A 31 -12.88 -6.26 1.34
CA PRO A 31 -13.65 -5.32 2.16
C PRO A 31 -13.80 -5.76 3.61
N ASN A 32 -13.50 -7.01 3.94
CA ASN A 32 -13.70 -7.57 5.27
C ASN A 32 -12.73 -6.93 6.28
N PRO A 33 -13.24 -6.24 7.32
CA PRO A 33 -12.39 -5.60 8.33
C PRO A 33 -11.46 -6.57 9.07
N PHE A 34 -11.87 -7.82 9.24
CA PHE A 34 -11.01 -8.83 9.88
C PHE A 34 -9.81 -9.17 9.02
N LYS A 35 -9.99 -9.25 7.70
CA LYS A 35 -8.87 -9.47 6.78
C LYS A 35 -7.94 -8.27 6.71
N GLN A 36 -8.48 -7.07 6.76
CA GLN A 36 -7.69 -5.83 6.82
C GLN A 36 -6.86 -5.77 8.10
N THR A 37 -7.44 -6.14 9.23
CA THR A 37 -6.71 -6.24 10.49
C THR A 37 -5.68 -7.37 10.46
N LEU A 38 -6.01 -8.51 9.84
CA LEU A 38 -5.09 -9.65 9.71
C LEU A 38 -3.81 -9.28 8.96
N VAL A 39 -3.91 -8.51 7.88
CA VAL A 39 -2.73 -8.03 7.13
C VAL A 39 -1.78 -7.28 8.06
N LEU A 40 -2.29 -6.40 8.90
CA LEU A 40 -1.47 -5.65 9.85
C LEU A 40 -0.86 -6.55 10.92
N ASN A 41 -1.60 -7.53 11.40
CA ASN A 41 -1.10 -8.52 12.36
C ASN A 41 0.06 -9.33 11.77
N VAL A 42 -0.12 -9.81 10.54
CA VAL A 42 0.92 -10.58 9.84
C VAL A 42 2.14 -9.72 9.59
N ALA A 43 1.97 -8.47 9.15
CA ALA A 43 3.08 -7.55 8.97
C ALA A 43 3.88 -7.34 10.26
N GLY A 44 3.19 -7.07 11.38
CA GLY A 44 3.84 -6.91 12.68
C GLY A 44 4.58 -8.17 13.13
N ASN A 45 4.00 -9.34 12.92
CA ASN A 45 4.64 -10.61 13.24
C ASN A 45 5.90 -10.85 12.41
N LEU A 46 5.89 -10.51 11.13
CA LEU A 46 7.07 -10.65 10.26
C LEU A 46 8.17 -9.68 10.67
N VAL A 47 7.83 -8.42 10.98
CA VAL A 47 8.80 -7.44 11.47
C VAL A 47 9.45 -7.95 12.77
N LYS A 48 8.66 -8.51 13.67
CA LYS A 48 9.16 -9.06 14.93
C LYS A 48 10.04 -10.28 14.72
N TYR A 49 9.69 -11.14 13.76
CA TYR A 49 10.41 -12.39 13.50
C TYR A 49 11.76 -12.17 12.82
N TYR A 50 11.78 -11.37 11.75
CA TYR A 50 12.99 -11.16 10.95
C TYR A 50 13.82 -9.96 11.39
N GLY A 51 13.20 -8.99 12.09
CA GLY A 51 13.79 -7.71 12.40
C GLY A 51 13.62 -6.69 11.29
N SER A 52 13.43 -5.43 11.65
CA SER A 52 13.14 -4.34 10.70
C SER A 52 14.26 -4.07 9.70
N THR A 53 15.51 -4.40 10.02
CA THR A 53 16.67 -4.21 9.14
C THR A 53 16.86 -5.35 8.14
N ASN A 54 16.34 -6.54 8.44
CA ASN A 54 16.49 -7.73 7.59
C ASN A 54 15.30 -7.97 6.67
N MET A 55 14.25 -7.16 6.80
CA MET A 55 13.04 -7.31 6.01
C MET A 55 12.64 -5.98 5.38
N ASP A 56 12.27 -6.04 4.12
CA ASP A 56 11.63 -4.94 3.41
C ASP A 56 10.24 -5.39 3.00
N LEU A 57 9.22 -4.68 3.50
CA LEU A 57 7.82 -5.04 3.32
C LEU A 57 7.01 -3.85 2.81
N GLU A 58 6.28 -4.09 1.72
CA GLU A 58 5.28 -3.16 1.21
C GLU A 58 3.89 -3.80 1.24
N ILE A 59 2.93 -3.09 1.79
CA ILE A 59 1.51 -3.49 1.78
C ILE A 59 0.82 -2.68 0.69
N VAL A 60 0.29 -3.37 -0.32
CA VAL A 60 -0.38 -2.75 -1.47
C VAL A 60 -1.88 -3.03 -1.40
N ALA A 61 -2.67 -1.95 -1.38
CA ALA A 61 -4.12 -2.02 -1.37
C ALA A 61 -4.72 -1.61 -2.71
N PHE A 62 -5.68 -2.38 -3.18
CA PHE A 62 -6.53 -2.00 -4.32
C PHE A 62 -7.95 -2.49 -4.09
N GLY A 63 -8.91 -1.98 -4.89
CA GLY A 63 -10.32 -2.29 -4.67
C GLY A 63 -10.78 -1.94 -3.26
N PRO A 64 -11.71 -2.72 -2.68
CA PRO A 64 -12.23 -2.45 -1.34
C PRO A 64 -11.18 -2.43 -0.23
N GLY A 65 -10.02 -3.05 -0.44
CA GLY A 65 -8.91 -3.06 0.51
C GLY A 65 -8.34 -1.67 0.78
N VAL A 66 -8.52 -0.72 -0.14
CA VAL A 66 -8.09 0.67 0.05
C VAL A 66 -8.76 1.33 1.25
N ARG A 67 -9.92 0.83 1.70
CA ARG A 67 -10.59 1.33 2.91
C ARG A 67 -9.69 1.29 4.15
N LEU A 68 -8.81 0.31 4.24
CA LEU A 68 -7.82 0.21 5.33
C LEU A 68 -6.93 1.46 5.41
N MET A 69 -6.68 2.10 4.28
CA MET A 69 -5.72 3.20 4.15
C MET A 69 -6.36 4.59 4.17
N LEU A 70 -7.67 4.66 4.33
CA LEU A 70 -8.39 5.95 4.35
C LEU A 70 -8.23 6.65 5.69
N GLU A 71 -8.11 7.98 5.64
CA GLU A 71 -8.09 8.83 6.82
C GLU A 71 -9.30 8.52 7.73
N GLY A 72 -9.05 8.39 9.02
CA GLY A 72 -10.08 8.04 9.99
C GLY A 72 -10.28 6.54 10.23
N ASN A 73 -9.56 5.67 9.52
CA ASN A 73 -9.63 4.24 9.79
C ASN A 73 -9.13 3.94 11.21
N VAL A 74 -9.84 3.04 11.91
CA VAL A 74 -9.52 2.67 13.30
C VAL A 74 -8.12 2.08 13.47
N ASN A 75 -7.54 1.53 12.41
CA ASN A 75 -6.20 0.96 12.41
C ASN A 75 -5.09 1.99 12.19
N THR A 76 -5.42 3.29 12.09
CA THR A 76 -4.43 4.34 11.83
C THR A 76 -3.23 4.28 12.78
N PRO A 77 -3.39 4.13 14.11
CA PRO A 77 -2.23 4.04 15.01
C PRO A 77 -1.32 2.85 14.71
N ARG A 78 -1.89 1.72 14.33
CA ARG A 78 -1.14 0.51 13.96
C ARG A 78 -0.39 0.67 12.64
N ILE A 79 -1.03 1.29 11.66
CA ILE A 79 -0.39 1.61 10.37
C ILE A 79 0.79 2.53 10.59
N LYS A 80 0.62 3.59 11.37
CA LYS A 80 1.71 4.52 11.71
C LYS A 80 2.86 3.84 12.47
N ALA A 81 2.53 2.94 13.39
CA ALA A 81 3.55 2.17 14.11
C ALA A 81 4.35 1.26 13.17
N LEU A 82 3.69 0.60 12.22
CA LEU A 82 4.36 -0.21 11.21
C LEU A 82 5.23 0.64 10.27
N MET A 83 4.74 1.81 9.84
CA MET A 83 5.55 2.76 9.05
C MET A 83 6.82 3.17 9.78
N ALA A 84 6.74 3.39 11.09
CA ALA A 84 7.90 3.73 11.91
C ALA A 84 8.96 2.63 11.93
N THR A 85 8.59 1.37 11.68
CA THR A 85 9.52 0.25 11.52
C THR A 85 10.06 0.08 10.11
N GLY A 86 9.60 0.91 9.15
CA GLY A 86 10.03 0.86 7.75
C GLY A 86 9.05 0.15 6.81
N VAL A 87 7.91 -0.35 7.29
CA VAL A 87 6.87 -0.92 6.42
C VAL A 87 6.27 0.18 5.55
N ARG A 88 6.20 -0.05 4.24
CA ARG A 88 5.59 0.88 3.29
C ARG A 88 4.16 0.46 2.99
N PHE A 89 3.31 1.47 2.74
CA PHE A 89 1.91 1.29 2.38
C PHE A 89 1.63 2.02 1.08
N SER A 90 0.99 1.34 0.14
CA SER A 90 0.64 1.88 -1.18
C SER A 90 -0.83 1.66 -1.50
N ALA A 91 -1.50 2.71 -1.97
CA ALA A 91 -2.90 2.69 -2.37
C ALA A 91 -3.05 2.89 -3.88
N CYS A 92 -3.94 2.13 -4.50
CA CYS A 92 -4.19 2.14 -5.93
C CYS A 92 -4.95 3.40 -6.37
N GLU A 93 -4.36 4.19 -7.27
CA GLU A 93 -4.99 5.39 -7.85
C GLU A 93 -6.28 5.06 -8.58
N ASN A 94 -6.32 3.98 -9.35
CA ASN A 94 -7.53 3.57 -10.06
C ASN A 94 -8.70 3.35 -9.10
N THR A 95 -8.45 2.74 -7.95
CA THR A 95 -9.47 2.55 -6.91
C THR A 95 -9.89 3.88 -6.29
N LEU A 96 -8.96 4.77 -5.99
CA LEU A 96 -9.26 6.10 -5.44
C LEU A 96 -10.12 6.90 -6.41
N THR A 97 -9.84 6.82 -7.71
CA THR A 97 -10.63 7.46 -8.76
C THR A 97 -12.06 6.92 -8.78
N ASN A 98 -12.24 5.60 -8.63
CA ASN A 98 -13.58 5.00 -8.54
C ASN A 98 -14.31 5.43 -7.28
N PHE A 99 -13.64 5.50 -6.15
CA PHE A 99 -14.23 6.01 -4.90
C PHE A 99 -14.67 7.47 -5.05
N ALA A 100 -13.88 8.30 -5.75
CA ALA A 100 -14.23 9.69 -6.01
C ALA A 100 -15.53 9.82 -6.79
N LYS A 101 -15.78 8.93 -7.76
CA LYS A 101 -17.02 8.92 -8.55
C LYS A 101 -18.25 8.59 -7.67
N ILE A 102 -18.08 7.69 -6.71
CA ILE A 102 -19.16 7.27 -5.81
C ILE A 102 -19.41 8.32 -4.73
N LEU A 103 -18.33 8.88 -4.15
CA LEU A 103 -18.40 9.79 -3.01
C LEU A 103 -18.54 11.26 -3.41
N GLY A 104 -18.38 11.60 -4.68
CA GLY A 104 -18.38 12.97 -5.17
C GLY A 104 -17.05 13.73 -4.95
N LYS A 105 -16.10 13.13 -4.26
CA LYS A 105 -14.75 13.67 -4.04
C LYS A 105 -13.76 12.54 -3.76
N LYS A 106 -12.49 12.78 -4.06
CA LYS A 106 -11.41 11.82 -3.77
C LYS A 106 -11.22 11.70 -2.25
N PRO A 107 -11.28 10.49 -1.67
CA PRO A 107 -11.05 10.33 -0.24
C PRO A 107 -9.60 10.61 0.12
N LYS A 108 -9.37 11.12 1.33
CA LYS A 108 -8.04 11.33 1.86
C LYS A 108 -7.47 10.05 2.42
N LEU A 109 -6.18 9.84 2.20
CA LEU A 109 -5.42 8.74 2.76
C LEU A 109 -4.80 9.12 4.10
N ILE A 110 -4.48 8.11 4.91
CA ILE A 110 -3.63 8.28 6.08
C ILE A 110 -2.29 8.84 5.62
N GLU A 111 -1.76 9.84 6.33
CA GLU A 111 -0.49 10.48 6.00
C GLU A 111 0.66 9.45 5.95
N GLY A 112 1.49 9.55 4.92
CA GLY A 112 2.62 8.67 4.70
C GLY A 112 2.32 7.48 3.78
N ILE A 113 1.07 7.30 3.34
CA ILE A 113 0.72 6.28 2.36
C ILE A 113 1.00 6.79 0.95
N ASP A 114 1.73 6.00 0.18
CA ASP A 114 2.02 6.29 -1.22
C ASP A 114 0.83 5.97 -2.12
N ILE A 115 0.71 6.71 -3.22
CA ILE A 115 -0.26 6.42 -4.27
C ILE A 115 0.49 5.81 -5.44
N VAL A 116 0.04 4.64 -5.89
CA VAL A 116 0.57 3.96 -7.08
C VAL A 116 -0.48 3.98 -8.19
N PRO A 117 -0.10 4.12 -9.46
CA PRO A 117 -1.06 4.18 -10.58
C PRO A 117 -2.01 2.98 -10.62
N ALA A 118 -1.49 1.78 -10.42
CA ALA A 118 -2.26 0.54 -10.37
C ALA A 118 -1.67 -0.41 -9.33
N GLY A 119 -2.45 -0.78 -8.32
CA GLY A 119 -1.98 -1.64 -7.24
C GLY A 119 -1.51 -3.01 -7.70
N ALA A 120 -2.27 -3.64 -8.61
CA ALA A 120 -1.88 -4.93 -9.19
C ALA A 120 -0.55 -4.85 -9.94
N ALA A 121 -0.34 -3.78 -10.73
CA ALA A 121 0.91 -3.56 -11.45
C ALA A 121 2.09 -3.34 -10.48
N ARG A 122 1.85 -2.62 -9.38
CA ARG A 122 2.88 -2.43 -8.33
C ARG A 122 3.32 -3.76 -7.74
N ILE A 123 2.40 -4.67 -7.45
CA ILE A 123 2.72 -6.01 -6.95
C ILE A 123 3.59 -6.77 -7.95
N ILE A 124 3.25 -6.73 -9.24
CA ILE A 124 4.03 -7.39 -10.29
C ILE A 124 5.44 -6.81 -10.37
N GLN A 125 5.57 -5.49 -10.34
CA GLN A 125 6.88 -4.82 -10.37
C GLN A 125 7.75 -5.22 -9.16
N LEU A 126 7.15 -5.31 -7.98
CA LEU A 126 7.84 -5.77 -6.78
C LEU A 126 8.25 -7.25 -6.89
N ASN A 127 7.37 -8.11 -7.44
CA ASN A 127 7.74 -9.50 -7.72
C ASN A 127 8.95 -9.59 -8.67
N GLU A 128 8.96 -8.81 -9.72
CA GLU A 128 10.08 -8.76 -10.67
C GLU A 128 11.37 -8.26 -10.01
N ALA A 129 11.25 -7.44 -8.96
CA ALA A 129 12.38 -6.97 -8.15
C ALA A 129 12.79 -7.93 -7.02
N GLY A 130 12.21 -9.13 -6.97
CA GLY A 130 12.57 -10.17 -6.01
C GLY A 130 11.69 -10.25 -4.75
N TYR A 131 10.60 -9.49 -4.70
CA TYR A 131 9.64 -9.56 -3.59
C TYR A 131 8.73 -10.77 -3.75
N LYS A 132 8.53 -11.50 -2.65
CA LYS A 132 7.54 -12.58 -2.60
C LYS A 132 6.19 -12.04 -2.19
N THR A 133 5.13 -12.48 -2.86
CA THR A 133 3.76 -12.07 -2.52
C THR A 133 3.21 -12.92 -1.39
N LEU A 134 2.64 -12.25 -0.39
CA LEU A 134 1.86 -12.86 0.68
C LEU A 134 0.48 -12.23 0.70
N LYS A 135 -0.55 -13.07 0.64
CA LYS A 135 -1.95 -12.65 0.71
C LYS A 135 -2.62 -13.32 1.91
N PRO A 136 -2.59 -12.67 3.07
CA PRO A 136 -3.23 -13.19 4.28
C PRO A 136 -4.73 -13.33 4.16
#